data_5fb76004476c235f6db97815d39195c1
#
_entry.id   5fb76004476c235f6db97815d39195c1
#
_cell.length_a   1.000
_cell.length_b   1.000
_cell.length_c   1.000
_cell.angle_alpha   90.00
_cell.angle_beta   90.00
_cell.angle_gamma   90.00
#
_symmetry.space_group_name_H-M   'P 1'
#
loop_
_entity.id
_entity.type
_entity.pdbx_description
1 polymer ?
#
loop_
_entity_poly.entity_id
_entity_poly.type
_entity_poly.pdbx_seq_one_letter_code
_entity_poly.pdbx_strand_id
1 'polypeptide(L)'
;GDDDVVRSPLVWLLLGITVVPLSGCSVSWSLSKSVRSSSHSSDSSSSSSPGAAERAYREDVGDYTRAWAKSGSNDLRGFQSDLARLAEEHGITNWEGNLTTYTAIGEGFGGAKVSAAELMAYKRNFSGGDPKKAEAIQQGYDSAR
;
A
#
# COMPACT_ATOMS: atom_id res chain seq x y z
N GLY A 1 8.78 0.39 -65.68
CA GLY A 1 9.53 -0.81 -65.78
C GLY A 1 10.18 -1.15 -64.46
N ASP A 2 9.98 -2.40 -64.11
CA ASP A 2 10.76 -3.27 -63.27
C ASP A 2 10.57 -3.12 -61.74
N ASP A 3 9.63 -3.80 -61.32
CA ASP A 3 9.56 -5.01 -60.46
C ASP A 3 10.91 -5.45 -59.89
N ASP A 4 11.11 -5.22 -58.63
CA ASP A 4 11.95 -6.10 -57.83
C ASP A 4 11.32 -6.36 -56.45
N VAL A 5 10.47 -7.38 -56.54
CA VAL A 5 9.99 -8.16 -55.42
C VAL A 5 11.21 -8.89 -54.84
N VAL A 6 11.82 -8.34 -53.83
CA VAL A 6 12.75 -9.09 -53.02
C VAL A 6 11.97 -9.85 -51.95
N ARG A 7 11.58 -11.05 -52.34
CA ARG A 7 11.22 -12.12 -51.42
C ARG A 7 12.39 -12.36 -50.46
N SER A 8 12.29 -11.90 -49.25
CA SER A 8 13.13 -12.40 -48.20
C SER A 8 12.57 -13.72 -47.68
N PRO A 9 13.37 -14.77 -47.64
CA PRO A 9 12.92 -16.09 -47.23
C PRO A 9 12.70 -16.13 -45.73
N LEU A 10 11.61 -16.77 -45.39
CA LEU A 10 11.32 -17.28 -44.06
C LEU A 10 12.55 -17.92 -43.42
N VAL A 11 13.08 -17.29 -42.44
CA VAL A 11 13.88 -17.98 -41.45
C VAL A 11 12.97 -18.29 -40.27
N TRP A 12 12.37 -19.43 -40.34
CA TRP A 12 11.81 -20.10 -39.19
C TRP A 12 12.95 -20.50 -38.29
N LEU A 13 13.25 -19.66 -37.33
CA LEU A 13 14.11 -20.06 -36.26
C LEU A 13 13.21 -20.54 -35.13
N LEU A 14 13.06 -21.84 -35.09
CA LEU A 14 12.60 -22.60 -33.97
C LEU A 14 13.45 -22.24 -32.76
N LEU A 15 12.96 -21.39 -31.90
CA LEU A 15 13.53 -21.26 -30.57
C LEU A 15 12.45 -21.43 -29.53
N GLY A 16 12.40 -22.62 -29.04
CA GLY A 16 12.40 -22.96 -27.63
C GLY A 16 11.43 -22.17 -26.80
N ILE A 17 10.19 -22.68 -26.71
CA ILE A 17 9.30 -22.35 -25.60
C ILE A 17 9.97 -22.90 -24.34
N THR A 18 10.75 -22.09 -23.67
CA THR A 18 11.10 -22.36 -22.29
C THR A 18 9.88 -22.00 -21.45
N VAL A 19 9.11 -23.03 -21.18
CA VAL A 19 8.11 -22.98 -20.11
C VAL A 19 8.90 -22.76 -18.81
N VAL A 20 8.98 -21.53 -18.37
CA VAL A 20 9.42 -21.20 -17.03
C VAL A 20 8.27 -21.61 -16.13
N PRO A 21 8.42 -22.59 -15.23
CA PRO A 21 7.43 -22.83 -14.22
C PRO A 21 7.42 -21.58 -13.34
N LEU A 22 6.32 -20.84 -13.40
CA LEU A 22 5.98 -19.88 -12.39
C LEU A 22 5.81 -20.66 -11.09
N SER A 23 6.93 -20.85 -10.39
CA SER A 23 6.87 -21.17 -8.98
C SER A 23 6.14 -20.02 -8.33
N GLY A 24 4.87 -20.22 -8.09
CA GLY A 24 4.05 -19.33 -7.31
C GLY A 24 4.70 -19.17 -5.95
N CYS A 25 5.45 -18.12 -5.76
CA CYS A 25 5.64 -17.59 -4.43
C CYS A 25 4.29 -17.04 -3.99
N SER A 26 3.44 -17.93 -3.51
CA SER A 26 2.43 -17.57 -2.55
C SER A 26 3.19 -16.96 -1.40
N VAL A 27 3.34 -15.66 -1.43
CA VAL A 27 3.69 -14.92 -0.23
C VAL A 27 2.44 -15.00 0.63
N SER A 28 2.28 -16.14 1.29
CA SER A 28 1.44 -16.22 2.46
C SER A 28 2.05 -15.24 3.43
N TRP A 29 1.51 -14.05 3.46
CA TRP A 29 1.77 -13.12 4.53
C TRP A 29 1.12 -13.72 5.78
N SER A 30 1.75 -14.75 6.32
CA SER A 30 1.53 -15.14 7.69
C SER A 30 2.06 -14.00 8.54
N LEU A 31 1.16 -13.20 9.05
CA LEU A 31 1.37 -12.38 10.22
C LEU A 31 1.75 -13.34 11.36
N SER A 32 3.01 -13.75 11.38
CA SER A 32 3.60 -14.28 12.58
C SER A 32 3.69 -13.14 13.56
N LYS A 33 2.63 -12.96 14.31
CA LYS A 33 2.61 -12.17 15.51
C LYS A 33 3.65 -12.83 16.44
N SER A 34 4.88 -12.35 16.38
CA SER A 34 5.89 -12.68 17.38
C SER A 34 5.36 -12.16 18.71
N VAL A 35 4.75 -13.05 19.44
CA VAL A 35 4.40 -12.85 20.83
C VAL A 35 5.72 -12.74 21.58
N ARG A 36 6.20 -11.52 21.77
CA ARG A 36 7.16 -11.27 22.82
C ARG A 36 6.42 -11.44 24.13
N SER A 37 6.58 -12.61 24.72
CA SER A 37 6.23 -12.84 26.10
C SER A 37 7.07 -11.92 26.97
N SER A 38 6.53 -10.78 27.32
CA SER A 38 6.91 -10.07 28.53
C SER A 38 5.80 -10.36 29.52
N SER A 39 6.11 -11.29 30.41
CA SER A 39 5.32 -11.53 31.60
C SER A 39 5.24 -10.26 32.42
N HIS A 40 4.11 -9.58 32.33
CA HIS A 40 3.63 -8.70 33.38
C HIS A 40 2.20 -9.11 33.70
N SER A 41 2.07 -9.59 34.92
CA SER A 41 0.86 -10.03 35.59
C SER A 41 -0.19 -8.93 35.62
N SER A 42 -1.46 -9.38 35.39
CA SER A 42 -2.67 -8.80 35.99
C SER A 42 -3.01 -7.37 35.64
N ASP A 43 -3.91 -7.21 34.66
CA ASP A 43 -5.22 -6.65 34.99
C ASP A 43 -6.19 -6.95 33.84
N SER A 44 -7.18 -7.75 34.17
CA SER A 44 -8.35 -7.98 33.34
C SER A 44 -9.20 -6.72 33.38
N SER A 45 -8.94 -5.82 32.45
CA SER A 45 -9.86 -4.74 32.11
C SER A 45 -9.96 -4.70 30.62
N SER A 46 -10.94 -5.46 30.08
CA SER A 46 -11.44 -5.31 28.73
C SER A 46 -12.14 -3.95 28.59
N SER A 47 -11.41 -2.88 28.73
CA SER A 47 -11.84 -1.58 28.27
C SER A 47 -11.30 -1.42 26.86
N SER A 48 -12.11 -1.85 25.89
CA SER A 48 -11.98 -1.44 24.50
C SER A 48 -12.19 0.06 24.44
N SER A 49 -11.16 0.83 24.79
CA SER A 49 -11.18 2.28 24.58
C SER A 49 -11.42 2.52 23.09
N PRO A 50 -12.45 3.32 22.71
CA PRO A 50 -12.73 3.62 21.31
C PRO A 50 -11.49 4.09 20.52
N GLY A 51 -10.56 4.75 21.20
CA GLY A 51 -9.29 5.17 20.61
C GLY A 51 -8.25 4.06 20.37
N ALA A 52 -8.41 2.87 20.94
CA ALA A 52 -7.45 1.78 20.73
C ALA A 52 -7.62 1.12 19.37
N ALA A 53 -8.86 0.88 18.92
CA ALA A 53 -9.17 0.35 17.61
C ALA A 53 -8.73 1.33 16.50
N GLU A 54 -8.98 2.62 16.70
CA GLU A 54 -8.57 3.65 15.75
C GLU A 54 -7.04 3.77 15.64
N ARG A 55 -6.33 3.66 16.76
CA ARG A 55 -4.86 3.63 16.74
C ARG A 55 -4.31 2.42 16.01
N ALA A 56 -4.86 1.24 16.25
CA ALA A 56 -4.46 0.03 15.56
C ALA A 56 -4.70 0.15 14.04
N TYR A 57 -5.84 0.67 13.64
CA TYR A 57 -6.15 0.94 12.24
C TYR A 57 -5.14 1.91 11.61
N ARG A 58 -4.87 3.03 12.28
CA ARG A 58 -3.91 4.04 11.82
C ARG A 58 -2.50 3.45 11.66
N GLU A 59 -2.07 2.63 12.60
CA GLU A 59 -0.77 1.94 12.54
C GLU A 59 -0.70 1.00 11.35
N ASP A 60 -1.71 0.17 11.16
CA ASP A 60 -1.77 -0.80 10.05
C ASP A 60 -1.81 -0.10 8.69
N VAL A 61 -2.58 0.97 8.55
CA VAL A 61 -2.61 1.77 7.31
C VAL A 61 -1.26 2.43 7.04
N GLY A 62 -0.62 2.96 8.07
CA GLY A 62 0.71 3.56 7.96
C GLY A 62 1.77 2.55 7.53
N ASP A 63 1.77 1.36 8.12
CA ASP A 63 2.71 0.29 7.78
C ASP A 63 2.47 -0.26 6.37
N TYR A 64 1.22 -0.46 5.99
CA TYR A 64 0.86 -0.85 4.64
C TYR A 64 1.33 0.18 3.61
N THR A 65 1.04 1.45 3.84
CA THR A 65 1.42 2.55 2.95
C THR A 65 2.94 2.66 2.82
N ARG A 66 3.67 2.50 3.92
CA ARG A 66 5.14 2.49 3.92
C ARG A 66 5.69 1.37 3.04
N ALA A 67 5.18 0.16 3.20
CA ALA A 67 5.60 -0.99 2.40
C ALA A 67 5.28 -0.78 0.92
N TRP A 68 4.08 -0.28 0.62
CA TRP A 68 3.65 0.02 -0.74
C TRP A 68 4.53 1.07 -1.41
N ALA A 69 4.83 2.18 -0.72
CA ALA A 69 5.70 3.23 -1.25
C ALA A 69 7.12 2.73 -1.50
N LYS A 70 7.67 1.90 -0.60
CA LYS A 70 9.00 1.30 -0.77
C LYS A 70 9.06 0.27 -1.90
N SER A 71 7.96 -0.37 -2.24
CA SER A 71 7.91 -1.33 -3.35
C SER A 71 8.01 -0.66 -4.73
N GLY A 72 7.84 0.66 -4.80
CA GLY A 72 7.76 1.40 -6.07
C GLY A 72 6.51 1.10 -6.88
N SER A 73 5.50 0.54 -6.25
CA SER A 73 4.22 0.25 -6.90
C SER A 73 3.48 1.55 -7.28
N ASN A 74 2.86 1.53 -8.45
CA ASN A 74 1.99 2.62 -8.92
C ASN A 74 0.52 2.16 -9.02
N ASP A 75 0.20 0.99 -8.48
CA ASP A 75 -1.15 0.45 -8.51
C ASP A 75 -2.03 1.10 -7.44
N LEU A 76 -2.60 2.25 -7.79
CA LEU A 76 -3.52 2.98 -6.92
C LEU A 76 -4.83 2.23 -6.66
N ARG A 77 -5.31 1.45 -7.63
CA ARG A 77 -6.55 0.68 -7.46
C ARG A 77 -6.34 -0.48 -6.48
N GLY A 78 -5.23 -1.19 -6.62
CA GLY A 78 -4.85 -2.23 -5.67
C GLY A 78 -4.67 -1.65 -4.28
N PHE A 79 -4.01 -0.51 -4.15
CA PHE A 79 -3.87 0.20 -2.88
C PHE A 79 -5.23 0.52 -2.23
N GLN A 80 -6.16 1.11 -2.98
CA GLN A 80 -7.49 1.45 -2.46
C GLN A 80 -8.29 0.21 -2.07
N SER A 81 -8.20 -0.88 -2.84
CA SER A 81 -8.86 -2.14 -2.52
C SER A 81 -8.33 -2.77 -1.23
N ASP A 82 -7.02 -2.78 -1.06
CA ASP A 82 -6.39 -3.30 0.14
C ASP A 82 -6.69 -2.42 1.37
N LEU A 83 -6.75 -1.11 1.17
CA LEU A 83 -7.10 -0.16 2.22
C LEU A 83 -8.56 -0.34 2.67
N ALA A 84 -9.48 -0.57 1.73
CA ALA A 84 -10.88 -0.87 2.04
C ALA A 84 -11.02 -2.14 2.87
N ARG A 85 -10.28 -3.19 2.51
CA ARG A 85 -10.24 -4.46 3.26
C ARG A 85 -9.68 -4.24 4.67
N LEU A 86 -8.58 -3.50 4.79
CA LEU A 86 -7.98 -3.17 6.07
C LEU A 86 -8.95 -2.40 6.97
N ALA A 87 -9.67 -1.44 6.41
CA ALA A 87 -10.69 -0.68 7.11
C ALA A 87 -11.83 -1.59 7.61
N GLU A 88 -12.28 -2.52 6.77
CA GLU A 88 -13.32 -3.49 7.13
C GLU A 88 -12.86 -4.40 8.28
N GLU A 89 -11.62 -4.86 8.28
CA GLU A 89 -11.04 -5.66 9.37
C GLU A 89 -11.06 -4.92 10.71
N HIS A 90 -10.96 -3.59 10.69
CA HIS A 90 -11.06 -2.72 11.86
C HIS A 90 -12.47 -2.18 12.12
N GLY A 91 -13.48 -2.62 11.36
CA GLY A 91 -14.87 -2.19 11.52
C GLY A 91 -15.15 -0.77 11.02
N ILE A 92 -14.31 -0.23 10.15
CA ILE A 92 -14.46 1.10 9.56
C ILE A 92 -15.14 0.97 8.19
N THR A 93 -16.39 1.42 8.13
CA THR A 93 -17.23 1.27 6.92
C THR A 93 -17.05 2.41 5.92
N ASN A 94 -16.58 3.56 6.35
CA ASN A 94 -16.37 4.74 5.51
C ASN A 94 -14.94 5.28 5.68
N TRP A 95 -13.99 4.54 5.18
CA TRP A 95 -12.58 4.93 5.26
C TRP A 95 -12.25 6.18 4.43
N GLU A 96 -12.95 6.37 3.30
CA GLU A 96 -12.75 7.53 2.42
C GLU A 96 -13.20 8.84 3.07
N GLY A 97 -14.14 8.80 4.00
CA GLY A 97 -14.60 9.93 4.79
C GLY A 97 -13.82 10.14 6.09
N ASN A 98 -12.94 9.22 6.45
CA ASN A 98 -12.21 9.26 7.71
C ASN A 98 -10.83 9.92 7.53
N LEU A 99 -10.64 11.10 8.12
CA LEU A 99 -9.37 11.82 8.03
C LEU A 99 -8.20 11.07 8.67
N THR A 100 -8.46 10.21 9.65
CA THR A 100 -7.42 9.34 10.25
C THR A 100 -6.77 8.46 9.19
N THR A 101 -7.52 7.97 8.22
CA THR A 101 -6.99 7.20 7.09
C THR A 101 -5.93 7.99 6.33
N TYR A 102 -6.21 9.24 5.99
CA TYR A 102 -5.29 10.08 5.22
C TYR A 102 -4.08 10.52 6.05
N THR A 103 -4.25 10.76 7.33
CA THR A 103 -3.12 10.99 8.25
C THR A 103 -2.20 9.78 8.28
N ALA A 104 -2.75 8.58 8.41
CA ALA A 104 -1.99 7.33 8.40
C ALA A 104 -1.26 7.08 7.07
N ILE A 105 -1.90 7.39 5.94
CA ILE A 105 -1.27 7.37 4.62
C ILE A 105 -0.06 8.31 4.60
N GLY A 106 -0.22 9.52 5.11
CA GLY A 106 0.87 10.49 5.25
C GLY A 106 2.02 9.95 6.10
N GLU A 107 1.72 9.35 7.23
CA GLU A 107 2.73 8.72 8.11
C GLU A 107 3.49 7.61 7.40
N GLY A 108 2.81 6.78 6.61
CA GLY A 108 3.43 5.76 5.78
C GLY A 108 4.42 6.35 4.78
N PHE A 109 4.05 7.43 4.10
CA PHE A 109 4.93 8.13 3.17
C PHE A 109 6.12 8.79 3.87
N GLY A 110 5.90 9.39 5.05
CA GLY A 110 6.98 9.93 5.88
C GLY A 110 7.98 8.86 6.31
N GLY A 111 7.47 7.73 6.78
CA GLY A 111 8.28 6.57 7.17
C GLY A 111 9.02 5.91 5.99
N ALA A 112 8.48 5.98 4.78
CA ALA A 112 9.13 5.54 3.56
C ALA A 112 10.15 6.56 3.03
N LYS A 113 10.15 7.78 3.56
CA LYS A 113 11.01 8.89 3.15
C LYS A 113 10.84 9.26 1.68
N VAL A 114 9.61 9.26 1.19
CA VAL A 114 9.32 9.73 -0.16
C VAL A 114 9.71 11.20 -0.30
N SER A 115 10.13 11.58 -1.48
CA SER A 115 10.55 12.97 -1.76
C SER A 115 9.34 13.92 -1.72
N ALA A 116 9.59 15.21 -1.58
CA ALA A 116 8.54 16.23 -1.62
C ALA A 116 7.76 16.23 -2.94
N ALA A 117 8.42 15.93 -4.05
CA ALA A 117 7.79 15.85 -5.37
C ALA A 117 6.84 14.64 -5.46
N GLU A 118 7.28 13.47 -4.98
CA GLU A 118 6.45 12.27 -4.90
C GLU A 118 5.26 12.48 -3.96
N LEU A 119 5.48 13.07 -2.79
CA LEU A 119 4.41 13.39 -1.85
C LEU A 119 3.35 14.29 -2.50
N MET A 120 3.78 15.29 -3.25
CA MET A 120 2.84 16.19 -3.94
C MET A 120 1.99 15.45 -4.96
N ALA A 121 2.57 14.50 -5.70
CA ALA A 121 1.84 13.64 -6.62
C ALA A 121 0.85 12.72 -5.89
N TYR A 122 1.28 12.09 -4.81
CA TYR A 122 0.42 11.24 -3.97
C TYR A 122 -0.72 12.03 -3.34
N LYS A 123 -0.46 13.20 -2.77
CA LYS A 123 -1.49 14.08 -2.22
C LYS A 123 -2.58 14.39 -3.24
N ARG A 124 -2.19 14.71 -4.47
CA ARG A 124 -3.13 14.99 -5.55
C ARG A 124 -3.99 13.79 -5.90
N ASN A 125 -3.38 12.61 -5.99
CA ASN A 125 -4.05 11.37 -6.35
C ASN A 125 -4.99 10.86 -5.24
N PHE A 126 -4.54 10.90 -3.99
CA PHE A 126 -5.30 10.34 -2.87
C PHE A 126 -6.35 11.30 -2.32
N SER A 127 -6.12 12.61 -2.35
CA SER A 127 -7.09 13.56 -1.82
C SER A 127 -8.31 13.76 -2.73
N GLY A 128 -8.17 13.42 -4.01
CA GLY A 128 -9.24 13.67 -4.99
C GLY A 128 -9.65 15.15 -5.12
N GLY A 129 -8.75 16.07 -4.74
CA GLY A 129 -9.00 17.50 -4.72
C GLY A 129 -9.59 18.03 -3.40
N ASP A 130 -9.82 17.17 -2.42
CA ASP A 130 -10.27 17.59 -1.09
C ASP A 130 -9.09 18.16 -0.28
N PRO A 131 -9.14 19.46 0.09
CA PRO A 131 -8.05 20.10 0.81
C PRO A 131 -7.84 19.55 2.22
N LYS A 132 -8.89 19.06 2.90
CA LYS A 132 -8.78 18.46 4.23
C LYS A 132 -8.03 17.14 4.19
N LYS A 133 -8.30 16.31 3.18
CA LYS A 133 -7.58 15.06 2.97
C LYS A 133 -6.10 15.31 2.62
N ALA A 134 -5.85 16.29 1.75
CA ALA A 134 -4.48 16.68 1.40
C ALA A 134 -3.69 17.20 2.61
N GLU A 135 -4.34 17.98 3.49
CA GLU A 135 -3.75 18.48 4.72
C GLU A 135 -3.46 17.34 5.70
N ALA A 136 -4.39 16.40 5.87
CA ALA A 136 -4.21 15.24 6.72
C ALA A 136 -3.01 14.38 6.29
N ILE A 137 -2.85 14.16 4.98
CA ILE A 137 -1.66 13.48 4.42
C ILE A 137 -0.39 14.26 4.75
N GLN A 138 -0.40 15.59 4.61
CA GLN A 138 0.76 16.42 4.91
C GLN A 138 1.13 16.34 6.39
N GLN A 139 0.16 16.45 7.28
CA GLN A 139 0.38 16.36 8.72
C GLN A 139 0.97 15.00 9.13
N GLY A 140 0.43 13.92 8.58
CA GLY A 140 0.96 12.58 8.82
C GLY A 140 2.40 12.43 8.32
N TYR A 141 2.69 12.92 7.13
CA TYR A 141 4.04 12.91 6.57
C TYR A 141 5.04 13.67 7.44
N ASP A 142 4.69 14.87 7.88
CA ASP A 142 5.57 15.71 8.69
C ASP A 142 5.82 15.11 10.07
N SER A 143 4.85 14.38 10.64
CA SER A 143 4.98 13.74 11.95
C SER A 143 5.89 12.50 11.93
N ALA A 144 6.08 11.87 10.77
CA ALA A 144 6.81 10.61 10.62
C ALA A 144 8.20 10.75 9.96
N ARG A 145 8.65 11.98 9.72
CA ARG A 145 9.98 12.27 9.10
C ARG A 145 11.10 12.19 10.10
#